data_68b5acb8e3ff15226f88f64d27cfa22d
#
_entry.id   68b5acb8e3ff15226f88f64d27cfa22d
#
_cell.length_a   1.000
_cell.length_b   1.000
_cell.length_c   1.000
_cell.angle_alpha   90.00
_cell.angle_beta   90.00
_cell.angle_gamma   90.00
#
_symmetry.space_group_name_H-M   'P 1'
#
loop_
_entity.id
_entity.type
_entity.pdbx_description
1 polymer ?
#
loop_
_entity_poly.entity_id
_entity_poly.type
_entity_poly.pdbx_seq_one_letter_code
_entity_poly.pdbx_strand_id
1 'polypeptide(L)'
;AILTNISPDHLDRYNYDYNLYIDSKFRITKNQTEADYLIYDNEDEAIQNWLNNNKIKANKVPFSLITKPENQGAFLEDNNINSTINKELFTMPINELALEGKHNIKNAMAATAVAQLLNIRKQTIRESLTNFQGVEHRLEKVLKIQGVQYINDSKATNVNSVFYALDSMTTPT
;
A
#
# COMPACT_ATOMS: atom_id res chain seq x y z
N ALA A 1 6.15 -11.29 1.87
CA ALA A 1 6.49 -9.95 2.40
C ALA A 1 5.76 -8.87 1.63
N ILE A 2 5.60 -7.67 2.24
CA ILE A 2 4.98 -6.51 1.59
C ILE A 2 5.89 -5.29 1.79
N LEU A 3 6.16 -4.55 0.73
CA LEU A 3 6.81 -3.24 0.75
C LEU A 3 5.88 -2.20 0.10
N THR A 4 5.26 -1.37 0.90
CA THR A 4 4.27 -0.39 0.43
C THR A 4 4.89 0.90 -0.08
N ASN A 5 5.99 1.33 0.52
CA ASN A 5 6.83 2.45 0.10
C ASN A 5 8.13 2.45 0.88
N ILE A 6 9.13 3.16 0.36
CA ILE A 6 10.37 3.47 1.08
C ILE A 6 10.66 4.95 0.90
N SER A 7 10.43 5.75 1.95
CA SER A 7 10.78 7.17 2.00
C SER A 7 11.81 7.43 3.10
N PRO A 8 12.69 8.43 2.96
CA PRO A 8 13.70 8.71 3.99
C PRO A 8 13.07 8.97 5.35
N ASP A 9 13.46 8.17 6.33
CA ASP A 9 13.02 8.31 7.72
C ASP A 9 14.09 7.71 8.66
N HIS A 10 14.24 8.26 9.86
CA HIS A 10 15.18 7.76 10.86
C HIS A 10 16.64 7.57 10.33
N LEU A 11 17.09 8.43 9.41
CA LEU A 11 18.40 8.29 8.77
C LEU A 11 19.58 8.42 9.75
N ASP A 12 19.35 9.03 10.92
CA ASP A 12 20.30 9.07 12.05
C ASP A 12 20.76 7.67 12.48
N ARG A 13 19.92 6.64 12.31
CA ARG A 13 20.23 5.24 12.60
C ARG A 13 21.03 4.55 11.50
N TYR A 14 21.19 5.18 10.35
CA TYR A 14 21.82 4.65 9.14
C TYR A 14 22.97 5.53 8.66
N ASN A 15 23.64 6.25 9.56
CA ASN A 15 24.72 7.19 9.25
C ASN A 15 24.32 8.25 8.22
N TYR A 16 23.04 8.64 8.18
CA TYR A 16 22.46 9.53 7.16
C TYR A 16 22.57 9.00 5.73
N ASP A 17 22.84 7.71 5.54
CA ASP A 17 22.89 7.05 4.23
C ASP A 17 21.54 6.38 3.92
N TYR A 18 20.87 6.93 2.90
CA TYR A 18 19.57 6.42 2.46
C TYR A 18 19.65 5.01 1.87
N ASN A 19 20.78 4.63 1.24
CA ASN A 19 20.95 3.30 0.68
C ASN A 19 21.03 2.24 1.79
N LEU A 20 21.70 2.54 2.90
CA LEU A 20 21.71 1.64 4.06
C LEU A 20 20.31 1.46 4.66
N TYR A 21 19.49 2.51 4.65
CA TYR A 21 18.10 2.42 5.07
C TYR A 21 17.29 1.52 4.13
N ILE A 22 17.40 1.70 2.79
CA ILE A 22 16.74 0.87 1.77
C ILE A 22 17.15 -0.59 1.94
N ASP A 23 18.44 -0.89 2.02
CA ASP A 23 18.97 -2.25 2.22
C ASP A 23 18.41 -2.89 3.48
N SER A 24 18.29 -2.10 4.55
CA SER A 24 17.68 -2.56 5.80
C SER A 24 16.21 -3.00 5.61
N LYS A 25 15.42 -2.28 4.81
CA LYS A 25 14.03 -2.65 4.50
C LYS A 25 13.97 -3.93 3.68
N PHE A 26 14.87 -4.10 2.71
CA PHE A 26 14.92 -5.31 1.90
C PHE A 26 15.43 -6.56 2.63
N ARG A 27 15.95 -6.43 3.86
CA ARG A 27 16.23 -7.61 4.71
C ARG A 27 15.00 -8.47 4.95
N ILE A 28 13.78 -7.95 4.77
CA ILE A 28 12.53 -8.73 4.84
C ILE A 28 12.50 -9.86 3.80
N THR A 29 13.26 -9.74 2.71
CA THR A 29 13.32 -10.76 1.65
C THR A 29 14.42 -11.80 1.86
N LYS A 30 15.32 -11.59 2.84
CA LYS A 30 16.55 -12.39 3.01
C LYS A 30 16.31 -13.89 3.16
N ASN A 31 15.24 -14.26 3.86
CA ASN A 31 14.90 -15.63 4.15
C ASN A 31 13.82 -16.19 3.22
N GLN A 32 13.39 -15.41 2.21
CA GLN A 32 12.41 -15.87 1.24
C GLN A 32 13.02 -16.86 0.24
N THR A 33 12.19 -17.79 -0.20
CA THR A 33 12.49 -18.83 -1.19
C THR A 33 11.66 -18.58 -2.46
N GLU A 34 11.78 -19.45 -3.45
CA GLU A 34 10.96 -19.42 -4.68
C GLU A 34 9.48 -19.75 -4.43
N ALA A 35 9.13 -20.26 -3.25
CA ALA A 35 7.74 -20.49 -2.84
C ALA A 35 7.09 -19.24 -2.20
N ASP A 36 7.89 -18.22 -1.91
CA ASP A 36 7.43 -17.00 -1.25
C ASP A 36 7.10 -15.89 -2.24
N TYR A 37 6.44 -14.83 -1.73
CA TYR A 37 6.03 -13.68 -2.52
C TYR A 37 6.52 -12.38 -1.91
N LEU A 38 6.99 -11.46 -2.77
CA LEU A 38 7.19 -10.05 -2.44
C LEU A 38 6.14 -9.22 -3.17
N ILE A 39 5.23 -8.63 -2.40
CA ILE A 39 4.23 -7.68 -2.89
C ILE A 39 4.81 -6.28 -2.70
N TYR A 40 4.81 -5.44 -3.73
CA TYR A 40 5.49 -4.14 -3.64
C TYR A 40 4.86 -3.07 -4.52
N ASP A 41 5.04 -1.81 -4.12
CA ASP A 41 4.65 -0.65 -4.93
C ASP A 41 5.57 -0.51 -6.14
N ASN A 42 5.00 -0.63 -7.34
CA ASN A 42 5.72 -0.54 -8.60
C ASN A 42 6.06 0.91 -9.00
N GLU A 43 5.54 1.90 -8.29
CA GLU A 43 5.79 3.32 -8.53
C GLU A 43 6.82 3.91 -7.57
N ASP A 44 7.23 3.17 -6.54
CA ASP A 44 8.24 3.62 -5.60
C ASP A 44 9.64 3.46 -6.20
N GLU A 45 10.31 4.60 -6.46
CA GLU A 45 11.62 4.63 -7.11
C GLU A 45 12.70 3.88 -6.32
N ALA A 46 12.69 3.96 -4.99
CA ALA A 46 13.67 3.28 -4.16
C ALA A 46 13.51 1.76 -4.26
N ILE A 47 12.26 1.28 -4.27
CA ILE A 47 11.94 -0.14 -4.44
C ILE A 47 12.37 -0.60 -5.84
N GLN A 48 12.00 0.14 -6.89
CA GLN A 48 12.33 -0.22 -8.26
C GLN A 48 13.84 -0.25 -8.50
N ASN A 49 14.55 0.79 -8.09
CA ASN A 49 16.00 0.87 -8.25
C ASN A 49 16.71 -0.28 -7.53
N TRP A 50 16.27 -0.62 -6.32
CA TRP A 50 16.85 -1.73 -5.59
C TRP A 50 16.57 -3.07 -6.29
N LEU A 51 15.34 -3.34 -6.72
CA LEU A 51 14.94 -4.58 -7.41
C LEU A 51 15.60 -4.75 -8.78
N ASN A 52 15.97 -3.67 -9.46
CA ASN A 52 16.70 -3.71 -10.74
C ASN A 52 18.18 -4.09 -10.55
N ASN A 53 18.76 -3.74 -9.41
CA ASN A 53 20.18 -3.97 -9.12
C ASN A 53 20.42 -5.22 -8.26
N ASN A 54 19.36 -5.84 -7.71
CA ASN A 54 19.49 -6.98 -6.80
C ASN A 54 18.54 -8.12 -7.20
N LYS A 55 19.01 -9.34 -6.99
CA LYS A 55 18.19 -10.53 -7.23
C LYS A 55 17.54 -11.00 -5.93
N ILE A 56 16.25 -11.28 -5.99
CA ILE A 56 15.51 -11.96 -4.91
C ILE A 56 15.02 -13.33 -5.41
N LYS A 57 14.79 -14.26 -4.49
CA LYS A 57 14.25 -15.59 -4.81
C LYS A 57 12.72 -15.56 -4.91
N ALA A 58 12.08 -14.72 -4.12
CA ALA A 58 10.62 -14.64 -4.05
C ALA A 58 9.98 -14.22 -5.39
N ASN A 59 8.77 -14.71 -5.61
CA ASN A 59 7.94 -14.29 -6.72
C ASN A 59 7.52 -12.83 -6.55
N LYS A 60 7.72 -12.01 -7.56
CA LYS A 60 7.39 -10.58 -7.55
C LYS A 60 5.91 -10.38 -7.87
N VAL A 61 5.22 -9.61 -7.02
CA VAL A 61 3.80 -9.24 -7.17
C VAL A 61 3.68 -7.72 -7.05
N PRO A 62 3.84 -6.98 -8.14
CA PRO A 62 3.71 -5.52 -8.12
C PRO A 62 2.27 -5.07 -7.93
N PHE A 63 2.09 -3.90 -7.32
CA PHE A 63 0.84 -3.15 -7.42
C PHE A 63 1.13 -1.73 -7.91
N SER A 64 0.18 -1.16 -8.69
CA SER A 64 0.38 0.12 -9.37
C SER A 64 -0.94 0.85 -9.63
N LEU A 65 -0.93 2.19 -9.47
CA LEU A 65 -2.04 3.05 -9.92
C LEU A 65 -1.98 3.37 -11.42
N ILE A 66 -0.82 3.18 -12.05
CA ILE A 66 -0.53 3.69 -13.39
C ILE A 66 -0.31 2.54 -14.38
N THR A 67 0.38 1.48 -13.96
CA THR A 67 0.88 0.43 -14.86
C THR A 67 0.22 -0.90 -14.58
N LYS A 68 -0.31 -1.54 -15.62
CA LYS A 68 -0.81 -2.91 -15.55
C LYS A 68 0.36 -3.90 -15.55
N PRO A 69 0.45 -4.79 -14.54
CA PRO A 69 1.47 -5.84 -14.52
C PRO A 69 1.31 -6.83 -15.69
N GLU A 70 2.43 -7.28 -16.26
CA GLU A 70 2.42 -8.25 -17.36
C GLU A 70 1.92 -9.63 -16.94
N ASN A 71 2.22 -10.07 -15.73
CA ASN A 71 1.89 -11.40 -15.23
C ASN A 71 0.85 -11.32 -14.11
N GLN A 72 1.32 -11.34 -12.86
CA GLN A 72 0.47 -11.25 -11.68
C GLN A 72 0.73 -9.95 -10.94
N GLY A 73 -0.30 -9.40 -10.31
CA GLY A 73 -0.22 -8.16 -9.54
C GLY A 73 -1.57 -7.46 -9.47
N ALA A 74 -1.57 -6.27 -8.88
CA ALA A 74 -2.76 -5.44 -8.77
C ALA A 74 -2.54 -4.09 -9.46
N PHE A 75 -3.61 -3.55 -10.08
CA PHE A 75 -3.54 -2.28 -10.80
C PHE A 75 -4.90 -1.57 -10.79
N LEU A 76 -4.84 -0.25 -11.00
CA LEU A 76 -6.03 0.58 -11.17
C LEU A 76 -6.32 0.77 -12.66
N GLU A 77 -7.55 0.46 -13.08
CA GLU A 77 -8.03 0.69 -14.45
C GLU A 77 -9.53 1.03 -14.37
N ASP A 78 -9.96 2.07 -15.05
CA ASP A 78 -11.36 2.52 -15.13
C ASP A 78 -12.04 2.65 -13.74
N ASN A 79 -11.36 3.26 -12.77
CA ASN A 79 -11.80 3.39 -11.38
C ASN A 79 -12.07 2.05 -10.66
N ASN A 80 -11.46 0.98 -11.13
CA ASN A 80 -11.52 -0.32 -10.48
C ASN A 80 -10.14 -0.78 -10.05
N ILE A 81 -10.04 -1.31 -8.83
CA ILE A 81 -8.93 -2.17 -8.45
C ILE A 81 -9.11 -3.49 -9.18
N ASN A 82 -8.14 -3.85 -9.98
CA ASN A 82 -8.02 -5.15 -10.62
C ASN A 82 -6.81 -5.87 -10.04
N SER A 83 -6.97 -7.12 -9.64
CA SER A 83 -5.86 -7.94 -9.15
C SER A 83 -5.93 -9.31 -9.79
N THR A 84 -4.84 -9.71 -10.45
CA THR A 84 -4.71 -11.02 -11.08
C THR A 84 -3.63 -11.80 -10.35
N ILE A 85 -4.02 -12.82 -9.62
CA ILE A 85 -3.12 -13.72 -8.87
C ILE A 85 -3.49 -15.16 -9.23
N ASN A 86 -2.49 -15.98 -9.53
CA ASN A 86 -2.69 -17.39 -9.93
C ASN A 86 -3.72 -17.57 -11.04
N LYS A 87 -3.75 -16.64 -12.01
CA LYS A 87 -4.72 -16.56 -13.12
C LYS A 87 -6.17 -16.26 -12.70
N GLU A 88 -6.40 -15.94 -11.44
CA GLU A 88 -7.72 -15.52 -10.96
C GLU A 88 -7.80 -13.99 -10.91
N LEU A 89 -8.81 -13.43 -11.59
CA LEU A 89 -9.11 -12.00 -11.56
C LEU A 89 -10.03 -11.67 -10.40
N PHE A 90 -9.67 -10.65 -9.64
CA PHE A 90 -10.53 -9.92 -8.71
C PHE A 90 -10.71 -8.49 -9.24
N THR A 91 -11.94 -7.96 -9.19
CA THR A 91 -12.24 -6.58 -9.58
C THR A 91 -13.16 -5.95 -8.55
N MET A 92 -12.86 -4.70 -8.15
CA MET A 92 -13.67 -3.93 -7.20
C MET A 92 -13.61 -2.44 -7.52
N PRO A 93 -14.75 -1.72 -7.65
CA PRO A 93 -14.76 -0.27 -7.81
C PRO A 93 -14.15 0.44 -6.60
N ILE A 94 -13.36 1.49 -6.84
CA ILE A 94 -12.71 2.25 -5.75
C ILE A 94 -13.70 2.99 -4.85
N ASN A 95 -14.89 3.34 -5.37
CA ASN A 95 -15.95 3.99 -4.59
C ASN A 95 -16.64 3.04 -3.58
N GLU A 96 -16.38 1.74 -3.65
CA GLU A 96 -16.81 0.76 -2.63
C GLU A 96 -15.81 0.63 -1.48
N LEU A 97 -14.61 1.23 -1.58
CA LEU A 97 -13.63 1.20 -0.50
C LEU A 97 -14.09 2.06 0.68
N ALA A 98 -13.94 1.53 1.88
CA ALA A 98 -14.24 2.26 3.11
C ALA A 98 -13.31 3.47 3.33
N LEU A 99 -12.08 3.41 2.83
CA LEU A 99 -11.09 4.48 2.96
C LEU A 99 -10.77 5.11 1.61
N GLU A 100 -10.86 6.42 1.54
CA GLU A 100 -10.56 7.22 0.36
C GLU A 100 -9.05 7.55 0.25
N GLY A 101 -8.65 8.03 -0.94
CA GLY A 101 -7.29 8.50 -1.22
C GLY A 101 -6.38 7.47 -1.88
N LYS A 102 -5.45 7.98 -2.71
CA LYS A 102 -4.54 7.14 -3.52
C LYS A 102 -3.73 6.14 -2.70
N HIS A 103 -3.25 6.56 -1.53
CA HIS A 103 -2.50 5.69 -0.63
C HIS A 103 -3.34 4.53 -0.10
N ASN A 104 -4.64 4.75 0.16
CA ASN A 104 -5.55 3.70 0.60
C ASN A 104 -5.94 2.75 -0.55
N ILE A 105 -6.04 3.25 -1.78
CA ILE A 105 -6.19 2.40 -2.96
C ILE A 105 -4.97 1.47 -3.10
N LYS A 106 -3.74 1.98 -2.97
CA LYS A 106 -2.51 1.17 -2.97
C LYS A 106 -2.50 0.12 -1.84
N ASN A 107 -2.89 0.51 -0.62
CA ASN A 107 -3.00 -0.40 0.50
C ASN A 107 -4.05 -1.51 0.25
N ALA A 108 -5.20 -1.14 -0.33
CA ALA A 108 -6.25 -2.09 -0.70
C ALA A 108 -5.77 -3.08 -1.78
N MET A 109 -5.00 -2.61 -2.78
CA MET A 109 -4.39 -3.49 -3.79
C MET A 109 -3.42 -4.49 -3.15
N ALA A 110 -2.53 -4.02 -2.26
CA ALA A 110 -1.60 -4.90 -1.56
C ALA A 110 -2.33 -5.95 -0.71
N ALA A 111 -3.36 -5.52 0.05
CA ALA A 111 -4.20 -6.41 0.86
C ALA A 111 -4.93 -7.44 -0.02
N THR A 112 -5.50 -7.02 -1.17
CA THR A 112 -6.17 -7.89 -2.12
C THR A 112 -5.23 -8.96 -2.67
N ALA A 113 -4.01 -8.57 -3.09
CA ALA A 113 -3.01 -9.51 -3.59
C ALA A 113 -2.65 -10.57 -2.54
N VAL A 114 -2.44 -10.16 -1.28
CA VAL A 114 -2.20 -11.10 -0.15
C VAL A 114 -3.39 -12.05 0.02
N ALA A 115 -4.60 -11.50 0.08
CA ALA A 115 -5.78 -12.30 0.32
C ALA A 115 -6.02 -13.35 -0.79
N GLN A 116 -5.76 -12.99 -2.07
CA GLN A 116 -5.82 -13.94 -3.17
C GLN A 116 -4.73 -15.03 -3.06
N LEU A 117 -3.49 -14.68 -2.69
CA LEU A 117 -2.42 -15.64 -2.45
C LEU A 117 -2.77 -16.64 -1.33
N LEU A 118 -3.55 -16.20 -0.35
CA LEU A 118 -4.06 -17.03 0.75
C LEU A 118 -5.37 -17.75 0.41
N ASN A 119 -5.84 -17.67 -0.84
CA ASN A 119 -7.09 -18.25 -1.31
C ASN A 119 -8.33 -17.79 -0.53
N ILE A 120 -8.32 -16.54 -0.05
CA ILE A 120 -9.50 -15.92 0.58
C ILE A 120 -10.57 -15.71 -0.50
N ARG A 121 -11.82 -16.01 -0.17
CA ARG A 121 -12.95 -15.84 -1.10
C ARG A 121 -13.11 -14.39 -1.53
N LYS A 122 -13.35 -14.14 -2.82
CA LYS A 122 -13.51 -12.79 -3.40
C LYS A 122 -14.57 -11.95 -2.67
N GLN A 123 -15.66 -12.58 -2.25
CA GLN A 123 -16.71 -11.91 -1.48
C GLN A 123 -16.19 -11.42 -0.12
N THR A 124 -15.43 -12.25 0.61
CA THR A 124 -14.81 -11.86 1.89
C THR A 124 -13.81 -10.70 1.72
N ILE A 125 -13.02 -10.72 0.64
CA ILE A 125 -12.10 -9.62 0.32
C ILE A 125 -12.88 -8.32 0.14
N ARG A 126 -13.94 -8.33 -0.68
CA ARG A 126 -14.81 -7.17 -0.93
C ARG A 126 -15.43 -6.65 0.36
N GLU A 127 -16.08 -7.51 1.13
CA GLU A 127 -16.71 -7.16 2.40
C GLU A 127 -15.72 -6.54 3.39
N SER A 128 -14.51 -7.09 3.48
CA SER A 128 -13.46 -6.55 4.36
C SER A 128 -13.01 -5.16 3.94
N LEU A 129 -12.81 -4.93 2.64
CA LEU A 129 -12.40 -3.62 2.11
C LEU A 129 -13.50 -2.56 2.21
N THR A 130 -14.77 -2.97 2.04
CA THR A 130 -15.94 -2.07 2.15
C THR A 130 -16.25 -1.70 3.60
N ASN A 131 -16.03 -2.60 4.56
CA ASN A 131 -16.41 -2.40 5.95
C ASN A 131 -15.23 -2.04 6.87
N PHE A 132 -14.06 -1.78 6.32
CA PHE A 132 -12.88 -1.47 7.11
C PHE A 132 -13.02 -0.12 7.84
N GLN A 133 -12.99 -0.15 9.17
CA GLN A 133 -13.22 1.05 9.99
C GLN A 133 -11.99 1.97 10.13
N GLY A 134 -10.88 1.64 9.45
CA GLY A 134 -9.62 2.35 9.62
C GLY A 134 -8.83 1.86 10.85
N VAL A 135 -7.81 2.63 11.17
CA VAL A 135 -6.95 2.38 12.34
C VAL A 135 -7.01 3.61 13.23
N GLU A 136 -7.20 3.42 14.54
CA GLU A 136 -7.18 4.50 15.53
C GLU A 136 -5.96 5.41 15.33
N HIS A 137 -6.16 6.70 15.50
CA HIS A 137 -5.16 7.74 15.36
C HIS A 137 -4.59 7.91 13.93
N ARG A 138 -5.25 7.35 12.90
CA ARG A 138 -4.90 7.54 11.51
C ARG A 138 -6.10 8.03 10.72
N LEU A 139 -6.13 9.35 10.44
CA LEU A 139 -7.26 10.05 9.82
C LEU A 139 -8.61 9.73 10.50
N GLU A 140 -8.56 9.48 11.80
CA GLU A 140 -9.69 9.09 12.62
C GLU A 140 -10.66 10.26 12.77
N LYS A 141 -11.88 10.12 12.25
CA LYS A 141 -12.96 11.09 12.42
C LYS A 141 -13.48 11.02 13.86
N VAL A 142 -13.04 11.95 14.72
CA VAL A 142 -13.36 11.91 16.16
C VAL A 142 -14.74 12.45 16.44
N LEU A 143 -15.05 13.67 15.95
CA LEU A 143 -16.32 14.33 16.20
C LEU A 143 -16.57 15.46 15.18
N LYS A 144 -17.82 15.94 15.12
CA LYS A 144 -18.20 17.10 14.33
C LYS A 144 -18.96 18.10 15.20
N ILE A 145 -18.44 19.33 15.33
CA ILE A 145 -19.07 20.42 16.11
C ILE A 145 -19.27 21.64 15.20
N GLN A 146 -20.49 22.18 15.17
CA GLN A 146 -20.85 23.37 14.40
C GLN A 146 -20.38 23.34 12.93
N GLY A 147 -20.45 22.16 12.30
CA GLY A 147 -20.03 21.97 10.91
C GLY A 147 -18.54 21.67 10.74
N VAL A 148 -17.71 21.83 11.76
CA VAL A 148 -16.27 21.53 11.73
C VAL A 148 -16.04 20.06 12.10
N GLN A 149 -15.39 19.32 11.19
CA GLN A 149 -14.96 17.95 11.43
C GLN A 149 -13.60 17.92 12.10
N TYR A 150 -13.50 17.25 13.25
CA TYR A 150 -12.23 17.03 13.96
C TYR A 150 -11.69 15.66 13.60
N ILE A 151 -10.43 15.64 13.15
CA ILE A 151 -9.74 14.43 12.69
C ILE A 151 -8.46 14.24 13.52
N ASN A 152 -8.28 13.04 14.07
CA ASN A 152 -7.07 12.67 14.77
C ASN A 152 -6.16 11.87 13.83
N ASP A 153 -4.98 12.42 13.53
CA ASP A 153 -3.95 11.77 12.73
C ASP A 153 -2.59 11.78 13.46
N SER A 154 -2.60 11.51 14.76
CA SER A 154 -1.39 11.54 15.60
C SER A 154 -0.35 10.47 15.23
N LYS A 155 -0.69 9.53 14.34
CA LYS A 155 0.26 8.59 13.72
C LYS A 155 1.02 9.18 12.52
N ALA A 156 0.67 10.34 12.03
CA ALA A 156 1.43 11.06 11.01
C ALA A 156 2.66 11.72 11.66
N THR A 157 3.76 10.98 11.75
CA THR A 157 5.00 11.38 12.45
C THR A 157 6.09 11.93 11.53
N ASN A 158 5.80 12.07 10.24
CA ASN A 158 6.71 12.66 9.26
C ASN A 158 5.96 13.50 8.23
N VAL A 159 6.70 14.34 7.50
CA VAL A 159 6.15 15.29 6.53
C VAL A 159 5.30 14.62 5.45
N ASN A 160 5.73 13.48 4.93
CA ASN A 160 4.99 12.76 3.89
C ASN A 160 3.63 12.27 4.41
N SER A 161 3.58 11.75 5.62
CA SER A 161 2.31 11.30 6.23
C SER A 161 1.33 12.46 6.36
N VAL A 162 1.79 13.62 6.85
CA VAL A 162 0.96 14.83 6.97
C VAL A 162 0.52 15.34 5.59
N PHE A 163 1.42 15.33 4.60
CA PHE A 163 1.09 15.73 3.24
C PHE A 163 -0.06 14.88 2.66
N TYR A 164 0.04 13.55 2.73
CA TYR A 164 -1.02 12.67 2.24
C TYR A 164 -2.33 12.79 3.03
N ALA A 165 -2.24 13.08 4.33
CA ALA A 165 -3.41 13.36 5.15
C ALA A 165 -4.15 14.59 4.63
N LEU A 166 -3.44 15.70 4.40
CA LEU A 166 -4.00 16.95 3.87
C LEU A 166 -4.50 16.80 2.42
N ASP A 167 -3.74 16.10 1.56
CA ASP A 167 -4.12 15.84 0.15
C ASP A 167 -5.43 15.01 0.02
N SER A 168 -5.77 14.23 1.05
CA SER A 168 -7.02 13.48 1.11
C SER A 168 -8.24 14.30 1.55
N MET A 169 -8.06 15.56 2.01
CA MET A 169 -9.15 16.38 2.49
C MET A 169 -9.93 17.00 1.31
N THR A 170 -11.25 16.88 1.37
CA THR A 170 -12.17 17.44 0.35
C THR A 170 -12.79 18.77 0.77
N THR A 171 -12.52 19.22 2.00
CA THR A 171 -13.02 20.49 2.57
C THR A 171 -11.84 21.35 3.03
N PRO A 172 -12.02 22.68 3.16
CA PRO A 172 -10.99 23.55 3.72
C PRO A 172 -10.51 23.05 5.10
N THR A 173 -9.19 23.00 5.27
CA THR A 173 -8.52 22.44 6.46
C THR A 173 -7.70 23.53 7.15
#